data_d28731e23c955561f5247ba6215af1fe
#
_entry.id   d28731e23c955561f5247ba6215af1fe
#
_cell.length_a   1.000
_cell.length_b   1.000
_cell.length_c   1.000
_cell.angle_alpha   90.00
_cell.angle_beta   90.00
_cell.angle_gamma   90.00
#
_symmetry.space_group_name_H-M   'P 1'
#
loop_
_entity.id
_entity.type
_entity.pdbx_description
1 polymer ?
#
loop_
_entity_poly.entity_id
_entity_poly.type
_entity_poly.pdbx_seq_one_letter_code
_entity_poly.pdbx_strand_id
1 'polypeptide(L)'
;MKFYAVRKGRKVGIFNTWQETKENVDNFSGAEYKSFNSMEAAQAYLNADKPAVDDYSNCDIIVYTDGGCRNNGVHKGGHVQKDDKAAWAYTIRCKDEACSIDGVGGERGATNNQMELTGLIEAIEMLIKKNWQNRKIRFCLDSKYVIENIDRLSTWKAAGWRNTSGLVANKDKWQKLEPLLQECTNKSFFWVKGHAD
;
A
#
# COMPACT_ATOMS: atom_id res chain seq x y z
N MET A 1 13.19 -27.33 18.15
CA MET A 1 12.26 -27.89 17.17
C MET A 1 12.19 -26.92 16.00
N LYS A 2 12.17 -27.38 14.74
CA LYS A 2 12.05 -26.49 13.59
C LYS A 2 10.60 -26.48 13.10
N PHE A 3 10.13 -25.29 12.70
CA PHE A 3 8.82 -25.05 12.11
C PHE A 3 9.01 -24.59 10.68
N TYR A 4 8.29 -25.17 9.74
CA TYR A 4 8.38 -24.86 8.33
C TYR A 4 7.08 -24.19 7.90
N ALA A 5 7.14 -22.91 7.58
CA ALA A 5 5.98 -22.14 7.10
C ALA A 5 5.98 -22.13 5.56
N VAL A 6 4.89 -22.59 4.98
CA VAL A 6 4.64 -22.57 3.53
C VAL A 6 3.59 -21.53 3.22
N ARG A 7 3.99 -20.46 2.52
CA ARG A 7 3.10 -19.39 2.05
C ARG A 7 2.46 -19.74 0.72
N LYS A 8 3.23 -20.41 -0.14
CA LYS A 8 2.79 -20.78 -1.48
C LYS A 8 3.23 -22.22 -1.76
N GLY A 9 2.27 -23.10 -1.98
CA GLY A 9 2.45 -24.52 -2.16
C GLY A 9 1.09 -25.19 -2.31
N ARG A 10 1.06 -26.53 -2.38
CA ARG A 10 -0.20 -27.30 -2.45
C ARG A 10 -1.08 -27.08 -1.22
N LYS A 11 -0.44 -27.00 -0.04
CA LYS A 11 -1.10 -26.61 1.21
C LYS A 11 -0.31 -25.49 1.88
N VAL A 12 -0.99 -24.41 2.23
CA VAL A 12 -0.45 -23.27 2.99
C VAL A 12 -0.59 -23.59 4.48
N GLY A 13 0.47 -23.39 5.27
CA GLY A 13 0.43 -23.67 6.70
C GLY A 13 1.81 -23.81 7.32
N ILE A 14 1.82 -24.18 8.61
CA ILE A 14 3.05 -24.52 9.35
C ILE A 14 3.13 -26.04 9.52
N PHE A 15 4.28 -26.57 9.17
CA PHE A 15 4.60 -28.00 9.26
C PHE A 15 5.75 -28.21 10.25
N ASN A 16 5.73 -29.32 10.97
CA ASN A 16 6.73 -29.63 11.99
C ASN A 16 7.91 -30.44 11.44
N THR A 17 7.76 -31.00 10.23
CA THR A 17 8.78 -31.80 9.58
C THR A 17 9.10 -31.29 8.18
N TRP A 18 10.36 -31.49 7.76
CA TRP A 18 10.76 -31.20 6.39
C TRP A 18 10.06 -32.11 5.37
N GLN A 19 9.78 -33.37 5.76
CA GLN A 19 9.09 -34.33 4.89
C GLN A 19 7.72 -33.80 4.44
N GLU A 20 6.88 -33.40 5.39
CA GLU A 20 5.56 -32.81 5.12
C GLU A 20 5.66 -31.54 4.29
N THR A 21 6.65 -30.70 4.60
CA THR A 21 6.89 -29.45 3.86
C THR A 21 7.25 -29.73 2.41
N LYS A 22 8.14 -30.69 2.17
CA LYS A 22 8.61 -31.08 0.86
C LYS A 22 7.47 -31.56 -0.04
N GLU A 23 6.55 -32.35 0.48
CA GLU A 23 5.37 -32.83 -0.26
C GLU A 23 4.49 -31.68 -0.75
N ASN A 24 4.48 -30.55 -0.03
CA ASN A 24 3.69 -29.38 -0.36
C ASN A 24 4.38 -28.41 -1.34
N VAL A 25 5.71 -28.40 -1.39
CA VAL A 25 6.48 -27.43 -2.18
C VAL A 25 7.23 -28.05 -3.36
N ASP A 26 7.52 -29.35 -3.32
CA ASP A 26 8.27 -30.03 -4.37
C ASP A 26 7.49 -30.04 -5.69
N ASN A 27 8.15 -29.65 -6.78
CA ASN A 27 7.54 -29.47 -8.10
C ASN A 27 6.33 -28.50 -8.13
N PHE A 28 6.22 -27.59 -7.16
CA PHE A 28 5.22 -26.52 -7.18
C PHE A 28 5.86 -25.22 -7.68
N SER A 29 5.43 -24.75 -8.85
CA SER A 29 5.99 -23.53 -9.47
C SER A 29 5.76 -22.31 -8.57
N GLY A 30 6.85 -21.61 -8.23
CA GLY A 30 6.78 -20.44 -7.37
C GLY A 30 6.49 -20.73 -5.91
N ALA A 31 6.87 -21.92 -5.40
CA ALA A 31 6.73 -22.25 -3.99
C ALA A 31 7.46 -21.23 -3.09
N GLU A 32 6.79 -20.78 -2.03
CA GLU A 32 7.34 -19.88 -1.01
C GLU A 32 7.26 -20.54 0.37
N TYR A 33 8.41 -20.83 0.96
CA TYR A 33 8.49 -21.43 2.29
C TYR A 33 9.77 -21.03 3.01
N LYS A 34 9.75 -21.09 4.34
CA LYS A 34 10.91 -20.81 5.19
C LYS A 34 10.85 -21.59 6.50
N SER A 35 12.02 -21.96 7.06
CA SER A 35 12.12 -22.62 8.36
C SER A 35 12.41 -21.63 9.49
N PHE A 36 11.83 -21.89 10.66
CA PHE A 36 11.95 -21.05 11.85
C PHE A 36 12.25 -21.90 13.08
N ASN A 37 12.81 -21.28 14.12
CA ASN A 37 13.11 -21.95 15.40
C ASN A 37 11.97 -21.77 16.42
N SER A 38 10.99 -20.89 16.14
CA SER A 38 9.81 -20.67 16.98
C SER A 38 8.53 -20.69 16.14
N MET A 39 7.43 -21.08 16.76
CA MET A 39 6.09 -21.08 16.15
C MET A 39 5.63 -19.66 15.84
N GLU A 40 5.92 -18.71 16.73
CA GLU A 40 5.57 -17.29 16.59
C GLU A 40 6.21 -16.68 15.35
N ALA A 41 7.49 -16.97 15.11
CA ALA A 41 8.20 -16.50 13.92
C ALA A 41 7.66 -17.14 12.63
N ALA A 42 7.29 -18.43 12.67
CA ALA A 42 6.64 -19.12 11.55
C ALA A 42 5.26 -18.53 11.25
N GLN A 43 4.48 -18.25 12.28
CA GLN A 43 3.16 -17.62 12.16
C GLN A 43 3.27 -16.18 11.63
N ALA A 44 4.22 -15.40 12.14
CA ALA A 44 4.50 -14.05 11.63
C ALA A 44 4.87 -14.07 10.13
N TYR A 45 5.67 -15.05 9.71
CA TYR A 45 6.00 -15.24 8.29
C TYR A 45 4.78 -15.57 7.45
N LEU A 46 3.87 -16.46 7.89
CA LEU A 46 2.63 -16.76 7.17
C LEU A 46 1.70 -15.56 7.07
N ASN A 47 1.67 -14.74 8.11
CA ASN A 47 0.78 -13.58 8.19
C ASN A 47 1.37 -12.33 7.52
N ALA A 48 2.66 -12.31 7.21
CA ALA A 48 3.33 -11.12 6.67
C ALA A 48 2.86 -10.70 5.26
N ASP A 49 2.17 -11.58 4.53
CA ASP A 49 1.56 -11.29 3.23
C ASP A 49 0.02 -11.42 3.25
N LYS A 50 -0.56 -11.80 4.40
CA LYS A 50 -2.00 -11.53 4.55
C LYS A 50 -2.10 -10.01 4.66
N PRO A 51 -2.93 -9.32 3.83
CA PRO A 51 -3.37 -8.00 4.21
C PRO A 51 -3.84 -8.14 5.64
N ALA A 52 -3.29 -7.34 6.55
CA ALA A 52 -3.69 -7.39 7.95
C ALA A 52 -5.21 -7.39 7.92
N VAL A 53 -5.85 -8.47 8.36
CA VAL A 53 -7.27 -8.47 8.68
C VAL A 53 -7.43 -7.20 9.47
N ASP A 54 -8.31 -6.28 9.05
CA ASP A 54 -8.46 -4.93 9.55
C ASP A 54 -8.14 -4.87 11.05
N ASP A 55 -6.85 -4.67 11.37
CA ASP A 55 -6.40 -4.61 12.75
C ASP A 55 -6.67 -3.21 13.30
N TYR A 56 -7.82 -3.06 13.91
CA TYR A 56 -8.24 -1.82 14.58
C TYR A 56 -7.70 -1.65 16.00
N SER A 57 -6.70 -2.42 16.43
CA SER A 57 -6.15 -2.34 17.79
C SER A 57 -5.68 -0.92 18.14
N ASN A 58 -5.16 -0.18 17.15
CA ASN A 58 -4.63 1.17 17.32
C ASN A 58 -5.18 2.20 16.34
N CYS A 59 -6.32 1.95 15.69
CA CYS A 59 -6.98 2.90 14.80
C CYS A 59 -8.50 2.71 14.79
N ASP A 60 -9.20 3.74 14.35
CA ASP A 60 -10.65 3.72 14.17
C ASP A 60 -11.02 3.54 12.69
N ILE A 61 -10.11 3.94 11.81
CA ILE A 61 -10.28 3.89 10.35
C ILE A 61 -9.02 3.33 9.71
N ILE A 62 -9.22 2.43 8.76
CA ILE A 62 -8.15 1.95 7.87
C ILE A 62 -8.47 2.42 6.45
N VAL A 63 -7.49 2.99 5.78
CA VAL A 63 -7.57 3.45 4.39
C VAL A 63 -6.57 2.67 3.56
N TYR A 64 -7.03 2.02 2.52
CA TYR A 64 -6.21 1.41 1.48
C TYR A 64 -6.30 2.26 0.23
N THR A 65 -5.18 2.44 -0.47
CA THR A 65 -5.15 3.09 -1.79
C THR A 65 -4.32 2.27 -2.76
N ASP A 66 -4.69 2.34 -4.01
CA ASP A 66 -4.00 1.69 -5.12
C ASP A 66 -4.05 2.61 -6.33
N GLY A 67 -2.98 2.63 -7.11
CA GLY A 67 -2.89 3.43 -8.31
C GLY A 67 -2.06 2.76 -9.39
N GLY A 68 -2.55 2.78 -10.62
CA GLY A 68 -1.88 2.12 -11.72
C GLY A 68 -2.11 2.78 -13.06
N CYS A 69 -1.20 2.55 -14.00
CA CYS A 69 -1.44 2.87 -15.39
C CYS A 69 -1.00 1.72 -16.30
N ARG A 70 -1.64 1.62 -17.46
CA ARG A 70 -1.17 0.74 -18.52
C ARG A 70 0.15 1.31 -19.07
N ASN A 71 1.07 0.45 -19.44
CA ASN A 71 2.37 0.81 -20.08
C ASN A 71 3.39 1.54 -19.18
N ASN A 72 3.17 1.69 -17.87
CA ASN A 72 4.15 2.29 -16.98
C ASN A 72 5.37 1.35 -16.81
N GLY A 73 6.43 1.60 -17.59
CA GLY A 73 7.69 0.86 -17.47
C GLY A 73 7.67 -0.58 -18.02
N VAL A 74 6.66 -0.98 -18.79
CA VAL A 74 6.55 -2.32 -19.40
C VAL A 74 7.71 -2.60 -20.36
N HIS A 75 8.32 -1.56 -20.96
CA HIS A 75 9.49 -1.68 -21.81
C HIS A 75 10.60 -0.75 -21.36
N LYS A 76 11.85 -1.20 -21.43
CA LYS A 76 13.04 -0.38 -21.15
C LYS A 76 13.03 0.87 -22.04
N GLY A 77 12.88 2.06 -21.44
CA GLY A 77 12.73 3.33 -22.15
C GLY A 77 11.28 3.70 -22.53
N GLY A 78 10.30 2.88 -22.15
CA GLY A 78 8.89 3.20 -22.36
C GLY A 78 8.43 4.33 -21.44
N HIS A 79 7.74 5.30 -22.01
CA HIS A 79 7.08 6.39 -21.28
C HIS A 79 5.57 6.24 -21.46
N VAL A 80 4.83 6.66 -20.43
CA VAL A 80 3.36 6.75 -20.50
C VAL A 80 2.97 7.65 -21.66
N GLN A 81 2.08 7.16 -22.52
CA GLN A 81 1.55 7.91 -23.66
C GLN A 81 0.32 8.70 -23.22
N LYS A 82 0.03 9.80 -23.92
CA LYS A 82 -1.08 10.71 -23.62
C LYS A 82 -2.45 10.00 -23.51
N ASP A 83 -2.63 8.92 -24.26
CA ASP A 83 -3.89 8.15 -24.30
C ASP A 83 -3.88 6.91 -23.40
N ASP A 84 -2.78 6.60 -22.73
CA ASP A 84 -2.72 5.47 -21.80
C ASP A 84 -3.69 5.67 -20.65
N LYS A 85 -4.50 4.64 -20.38
CA LYS A 85 -5.45 4.65 -19.28
C LYS A 85 -4.71 4.45 -17.96
N ALA A 86 -5.01 5.31 -17.02
CA ALA A 86 -4.55 5.22 -15.65
C ALA A 86 -5.75 5.28 -14.70
N ALA A 87 -5.65 4.61 -13.57
CA ALA A 87 -6.72 4.52 -12.60
C ALA A 87 -6.19 4.60 -11.18
N TRP A 88 -7.03 5.04 -10.28
CA TRP A 88 -6.83 5.01 -8.85
C TRP A 88 -8.05 4.41 -8.14
N ALA A 89 -7.80 3.84 -6.99
CA ALA A 89 -8.84 3.34 -6.10
C ALA A 89 -8.50 3.65 -4.65
N TYR A 90 -9.52 3.76 -3.82
CA TYR A 90 -9.36 3.71 -2.38
C TYR A 90 -10.50 2.92 -1.74
N THR A 91 -10.20 2.38 -0.56
CA THR A 91 -11.14 1.72 0.31
C THR A 91 -10.98 2.29 1.72
N ILE A 92 -12.05 2.81 2.29
CA ILE A 92 -12.11 3.27 3.68
C ILE A 92 -12.93 2.26 4.47
N ARG A 93 -12.36 1.71 5.53
CA ARG A 93 -13.01 0.79 6.46
C ARG A 93 -13.00 1.39 7.85
N CYS A 94 -14.10 1.33 8.54
CA CYS A 94 -14.19 1.78 9.92
C CYS A 94 -14.34 0.60 10.87
N LYS A 95 -13.89 0.78 12.10
CA LYS A 95 -14.05 -0.20 13.18
C LYS A 95 -15.51 -0.57 13.41
N ASP A 96 -16.39 0.41 13.27
CA ASP A 96 -17.84 0.18 13.29
C ASP A 96 -18.29 -0.24 11.89
N GLU A 97 -18.78 -1.46 11.72
CA GLU A 97 -19.11 -2.11 10.44
C GLU A 97 -20.02 -1.28 9.50
N ALA A 98 -20.73 -0.29 10.03
CA ALA A 98 -21.62 0.61 9.28
C ALA A 98 -20.88 1.55 8.28
N CYS A 99 -19.56 1.52 8.22
CA CYS A 99 -18.75 2.51 7.53
C CYS A 99 -17.72 1.85 6.61
N SER A 100 -18.18 1.53 5.41
CA SER A 100 -17.33 1.07 4.30
C SER A 100 -17.58 1.96 3.10
N ILE A 101 -16.51 2.61 2.58
CA ILE A 101 -16.60 3.48 1.42
C ILE A 101 -15.49 3.09 0.45
N ASP A 102 -15.87 2.82 -0.77
CA ASP A 102 -14.95 2.59 -1.87
C ASP A 102 -15.06 3.74 -2.87
N GLY A 103 -13.93 4.17 -3.41
CA GLY A 103 -13.87 5.15 -4.48
C GLY A 103 -12.93 4.71 -5.57
N VAL A 104 -13.29 4.99 -6.80
CA VAL A 104 -12.49 4.68 -7.98
C VAL A 104 -12.58 5.84 -8.97
N GLY A 105 -11.51 6.03 -9.72
CA GLY A 105 -11.49 7.00 -10.81
C GLY A 105 -10.31 6.76 -11.74
N GLY A 106 -10.14 7.63 -12.71
CA GLY A 106 -9.04 7.48 -13.64
C GLY A 106 -8.88 8.69 -14.53
N GLU A 107 -7.70 8.77 -15.14
CA GLU A 107 -7.33 9.77 -16.13
C GLU A 107 -6.51 9.14 -17.24
N ARG A 108 -6.20 9.92 -18.29
CA ARG A 108 -5.33 9.47 -19.38
C ARG A 108 -3.99 10.14 -19.27
N GLY A 109 -2.94 9.42 -19.67
CA GLY A 109 -1.58 9.95 -19.72
C GLY A 109 -0.94 10.17 -18.34
N ALA A 110 -1.52 9.63 -17.28
CA ALA A 110 -0.97 9.69 -15.94
C ALA A 110 -0.07 8.49 -15.64
N THR A 111 0.94 8.70 -14.81
CA THR A 111 1.85 7.65 -14.33
C THR A 111 1.30 6.93 -13.12
N ASN A 112 1.86 5.74 -12.77
CA ASN A 112 1.53 5.05 -11.53
C ASN A 112 1.65 5.98 -10.32
N ASN A 113 2.78 6.66 -10.17
CA ASN A 113 3.01 7.56 -9.04
C ASN A 113 1.96 8.68 -8.93
N GLN A 114 1.48 9.20 -10.07
CA GLN A 114 0.40 10.19 -10.08
C GLN A 114 -0.91 9.58 -9.61
N MET A 115 -1.23 8.36 -10.02
CA MET A 115 -2.44 7.66 -9.60
C MET A 115 -2.42 7.28 -8.13
N GLU A 116 -1.28 6.82 -7.62
CA GLU A 116 -1.08 6.57 -6.18
C GLU A 116 -1.33 7.83 -5.33
N LEU A 117 -0.75 8.95 -5.74
CA LEU A 117 -0.99 10.24 -5.07
C LEU A 117 -2.46 10.66 -5.17
N THR A 118 -3.07 10.46 -6.34
CA THR A 118 -4.48 10.84 -6.55
C THR A 118 -5.40 9.99 -5.68
N GLY A 119 -5.20 8.67 -5.63
CA GLY A 119 -5.98 7.79 -4.76
C GLY A 119 -5.91 8.21 -3.29
N LEU A 120 -4.73 8.57 -2.80
CA LEU A 120 -4.56 9.06 -1.43
C LEU A 120 -5.26 10.42 -1.21
N ILE A 121 -5.14 11.36 -2.15
CA ILE A 121 -5.82 12.66 -2.10
C ILE A 121 -7.33 12.47 -2.01
N GLU A 122 -7.90 11.69 -2.92
CA GLU A 122 -9.34 11.42 -2.99
C GLU A 122 -9.87 10.73 -1.71
N ALA A 123 -9.09 9.79 -1.16
CA ALA A 123 -9.43 9.15 0.10
C ALA A 123 -9.49 10.16 1.26
N ILE A 124 -8.51 11.08 1.37
CA ILE A 124 -8.48 12.08 2.43
C ILE A 124 -9.60 13.11 2.24
N GLU A 125 -9.86 13.56 1.02
CA GLU A 125 -11.00 14.44 0.72
C GLU A 125 -12.33 13.81 1.14
N MET A 126 -12.49 12.48 0.94
CA MET A 126 -13.67 11.75 1.42
C MET A 126 -13.73 11.70 2.95
N LEU A 127 -12.62 11.49 3.64
CA LEU A 127 -12.56 11.52 5.12
C LEU A 127 -12.98 12.89 5.65
N ILE A 128 -12.50 13.98 5.05
CA ILE A 128 -12.87 15.36 5.40
C ILE A 128 -14.36 15.60 5.13
N LYS A 129 -14.86 15.20 3.97
CA LYS A 129 -16.29 15.30 3.61
C LYS A 129 -17.20 14.60 4.63
N LYS A 130 -16.70 13.52 5.26
CA LYS A 130 -17.43 12.78 6.30
C LYS A 130 -17.18 13.33 7.72
N ASN A 131 -16.35 14.35 7.90
CA ASN A 131 -15.89 14.86 9.19
C ASN A 131 -15.15 13.80 10.03
N TRP A 132 -14.37 12.93 9.37
CA TRP A 132 -13.63 11.83 10.00
C TRP A 132 -12.13 12.09 10.14
N GLN A 133 -11.62 13.22 9.65
CA GLN A 133 -10.20 13.59 9.61
C GLN A 133 -9.52 13.63 11.00
N ASN A 134 -10.30 13.77 12.07
CA ASN A 134 -9.80 13.79 13.46
C ASN A 134 -9.80 12.41 14.14
N ARG A 135 -10.30 11.38 13.49
CA ARG A 135 -10.28 10.00 14.01
C ARG A 135 -8.86 9.44 13.89
N LYS A 136 -8.58 8.34 14.59
CA LYS A 136 -7.31 7.61 14.43
C LYS A 136 -7.31 6.87 13.10
N ILE A 137 -6.55 7.37 12.12
CA ILE A 137 -6.53 6.86 10.76
C ILE A 137 -5.22 6.13 10.49
N ARG A 138 -5.32 4.92 9.96
CA ARG A 138 -4.21 4.15 9.43
C ARG A 138 -4.29 4.13 7.92
N PHE A 139 -3.30 4.69 7.24
CA PHE A 139 -3.14 4.60 5.79
C PHE A 139 -2.24 3.41 5.44
N CYS A 140 -2.76 2.47 4.68
CA CYS A 140 -2.08 1.29 4.17
C CYS A 140 -1.82 1.47 2.67
N LEU A 141 -0.59 1.80 2.30
CA LEU A 141 -0.19 2.15 0.95
C LEU A 141 0.79 1.11 0.42
N ASP A 142 0.62 0.67 -0.81
CA ASP A 142 1.58 -0.21 -1.48
C ASP A 142 2.65 0.56 -2.27
N SER A 143 2.45 1.86 -2.47
CA SER A 143 3.40 2.75 -3.12
C SER A 143 4.59 3.09 -2.23
N LYS A 144 5.74 2.51 -2.51
CA LYS A 144 7.01 2.92 -1.89
C LYS A 144 7.33 4.39 -2.17
N TYR A 145 7.00 4.86 -3.38
CA TYR A 145 7.20 6.25 -3.75
C TYR A 145 6.48 7.22 -2.80
N VAL A 146 5.24 6.93 -2.44
CA VAL A 146 4.48 7.77 -1.51
C VAL A 146 5.04 7.66 -0.09
N ILE A 147 5.23 6.45 0.42
CA ILE A 147 5.71 6.19 1.79
C ILE A 147 7.08 6.83 2.05
N GLU A 148 8.04 6.69 1.12
CA GLU A 148 9.39 7.20 1.29
C GLU A 148 9.50 8.73 1.18
N ASN A 149 8.48 9.38 0.62
CA ASN A 149 8.51 10.82 0.37
C ASN A 149 7.54 11.63 1.25
N ILE A 150 6.57 11.00 1.89
CA ILE A 150 5.55 11.70 2.67
C ILE A 150 6.15 12.51 3.83
N ASP A 151 7.21 12.03 4.45
CA ASP A 151 7.90 12.72 5.55
C ASP A 151 8.77 13.90 5.07
N ARG A 152 8.97 14.04 3.76
CA ARG A 152 9.76 15.13 3.15
C ARG A 152 8.93 16.37 2.82
N LEU A 153 7.62 16.31 2.96
CA LEU A 153 6.72 17.39 2.54
C LEU A 153 7.04 18.74 3.18
N SER A 154 7.32 18.76 4.48
CA SER A 154 7.70 19.98 5.20
C SER A 154 9.02 20.59 4.67
N THR A 155 9.99 19.73 4.40
CA THR A 155 11.30 20.13 3.84
C THR A 155 11.13 20.67 2.42
N TRP A 156 10.35 20.01 1.57
CA TRP A 156 10.09 20.46 0.22
C TRP A 156 9.33 21.79 0.18
N LYS A 157 8.34 21.93 1.06
CA LYS A 157 7.59 23.19 1.20
C LYS A 157 8.51 24.35 1.57
N ALA A 158 9.37 24.16 2.57
CA ALA A 158 10.36 25.16 3.00
C ALA A 158 11.38 25.50 1.90
N ALA A 159 11.74 24.53 1.05
CA ALA A 159 12.65 24.70 -0.08
C ALA A 159 11.95 25.18 -1.38
N GLY A 160 10.71 25.64 -1.31
CA GLY A 160 9.94 26.07 -2.49
C GLY A 160 9.64 24.95 -3.48
N TRP A 161 9.44 23.73 -2.96
CA TRP A 161 9.16 22.50 -3.74
C TRP A 161 10.31 22.11 -4.67
N ARG A 162 11.53 22.25 -4.17
CA ARG A 162 12.76 21.87 -4.85
C ARG A 162 13.53 20.84 -4.04
N ASN A 163 14.29 20.03 -4.77
CA ASN A 163 15.29 19.11 -4.24
C ASN A 163 16.62 19.29 -4.99
N THR A 164 17.60 18.45 -4.72
CA THR A 164 18.94 18.50 -5.36
C THR A 164 18.90 18.33 -6.88
N SER A 165 17.85 17.70 -7.41
CA SER A 165 17.67 17.44 -8.84
C SER A 165 16.79 18.50 -9.55
N GLY A 166 16.28 19.50 -8.83
CA GLY A 166 15.42 20.56 -9.39
C GLY A 166 14.03 20.61 -8.73
N LEU A 167 12.98 20.78 -9.52
CA LEU A 167 11.61 20.72 -9.00
C LEU A 167 11.25 19.31 -8.57
N VAL A 168 10.53 19.20 -7.45
CA VAL A 168 10.02 17.91 -6.97
C VAL A 168 9.08 17.31 -8.03
N ALA A 169 9.31 16.04 -8.38
CA ALA A 169 8.44 15.31 -9.30
C ALA A 169 7.01 15.22 -8.73
N ASN A 170 5.99 15.39 -9.58
CA ASN A 170 4.57 15.44 -9.19
C ASN A 170 4.26 16.52 -8.14
N LYS A 171 4.98 17.66 -8.23
CA LYS A 171 4.87 18.79 -7.31
C LYS A 171 3.42 19.21 -7.06
N ASP A 172 2.63 19.31 -8.11
CA ASP A 172 1.22 19.70 -8.07
C ASP A 172 0.38 18.79 -7.16
N LYS A 173 0.56 17.48 -7.28
CA LYS A 173 -0.12 16.49 -6.44
C LYS A 173 0.36 16.57 -4.99
N TRP A 174 1.66 16.73 -4.75
CA TRP A 174 2.22 16.91 -3.41
C TRP A 174 1.76 18.21 -2.75
N GLN A 175 1.65 19.30 -3.51
CA GLN A 175 1.12 20.57 -3.02
C GLN A 175 -0.36 20.47 -2.65
N LYS A 176 -1.15 19.67 -3.37
CA LYS A 176 -2.55 19.39 -3.01
C LYS A 176 -2.65 18.50 -1.77
N LEU A 177 -1.79 17.49 -1.66
CA LEU A 177 -1.82 16.49 -0.58
C LEU A 177 -1.40 17.09 0.77
N GLU A 178 -0.40 17.95 0.79
CA GLU A 178 0.22 18.46 2.03
C GLU A 178 -0.81 19.11 2.99
N PRO A 179 -1.64 20.07 2.58
CA PRO A 179 -2.62 20.68 3.49
C PRO A 179 -3.69 19.68 3.93
N LEU A 180 -4.11 18.75 3.07
CA LEU A 180 -5.09 17.71 3.41
C LEU A 180 -4.56 16.78 4.50
N LEU A 181 -3.27 16.41 4.44
CA LEU A 181 -2.63 15.62 5.47
C LEU A 181 -2.54 16.36 6.81
N GLN A 182 -2.40 17.69 6.80
CA GLN A 182 -2.40 18.47 8.04
C GLN A 182 -3.74 18.44 8.75
N GLU A 183 -4.85 18.36 8.02
CA GLU A 183 -6.18 18.22 8.60
C GLU A 183 -6.38 16.87 9.32
N CYS A 184 -5.69 15.82 8.87
CA CYS A 184 -5.71 14.52 9.56
C CYS A 184 -4.76 14.56 10.76
N THR A 185 -5.28 14.92 11.94
CA THR A 185 -4.47 15.17 13.14
C THR A 185 -3.87 13.90 13.76
N ASN A 186 -4.52 12.75 13.60
CA ASN A 186 -4.10 11.46 14.18
C ASN A 186 -3.98 10.40 13.09
N LYS A 187 -2.85 10.40 12.40
CA LYS A 187 -2.59 9.51 11.26
C LYS A 187 -1.32 8.71 11.41
N SER A 188 -1.31 7.54 10.81
CA SER A 188 -0.14 6.67 10.66
C SER A 188 -0.11 6.09 9.26
N PHE A 189 1.10 5.83 8.74
CA PHE A 189 1.31 5.27 7.41
C PHE A 189 2.02 3.93 7.52
N PHE A 190 1.53 2.96 6.77
CA PHE A 190 2.08 1.61 6.69
C PHE A 190 2.26 1.23 5.22
N TRP A 191 3.44 0.74 4.91
CA TRP A 191 3.64 0.10 3.62
C TRP A 191 3.03 -1.30 3.65
N VAL A 192 2.23 -1.62 2.67
CA VAL A 192 1.71 -2.96 2.41
C VAL A 192 2.26 -3.45 1.09
N LYS A 193 2.50 -4.76 0.99
CA LYS A 193 2.94 -5.32 -0.29
C LYS A 193 1.77 -5.27 -1.25
N GLY A 194 1.94 -4.57 -2.38
CA GLY A 194 0.95 -4.54 -3.45
C GLY A 194 0.64 -5.93 -4.00
N HIS A 195 -0.47 -6.09 -4.67
CA HIS A 195 -0.86 -7.34 -5.30
C HIS A 195 0.25 -7.77 -6.28
N ALA A 196 0.86 -8.92 -6.02
CA ALA A 196 1.65 -9.60 -7.02
C ALA A 196 0.64 -10.27 -7.97
N ASP A 197 0.56 -9.76 -9.21
CA ASP A 197 -0.07 -10.48 -10.32
C ASP A 197 0.58 -11.86 -10.55
#